data_73664947f85092434683f6ad0f90cda1
#
_entry.id   73664947f85092434683f6ad0f90cda1
#
_cell.length_a   1.000
_cell.length_b   1.000
_cell.length_c   1.000
_cell.angle_alpha   90.00
_cell.angle_beta   90.00
_cell.angle_gamma   90.00
#
_symmetry.space_group_name_H-M   'P 1'
#
loop_
_entity.id
_entity.type
_entity.pdbx_description
1 polymer ?
#
loop_
_entity_poly.entity_id
_entity_poly.type
_entity_poly.pdbx_seq_one_letter_code
_entity_poly.pdbx_strand_id
1 'polypeptide(L)'
;MHIVYTDQHGHAIGARRAIMAEMETTDLVGANGQVKVQRKKKGPPTSKLSPEEALKKKRQQEADQQYGRGKGVRTKGIKDKKLRGNLQALEERYKDATLKAKDAEILLENDTGFLEPEGELERTYKVRQDDIKHDVDTETAKKGFELKLNEMGPYVNDYTRNGRDLLLAGRRGHVATMDWRSGKLGCELQLGETVRDAKWLHNNQYFAVAQKKNVYVYDHHGVEIHNLDQHVEVTHMEFLPYHFLLATIGNAGWLKWQDTSTGKLVMQTGTKQGTPTAFGQNPYNAVLHVGHQNGTVSLWSPNSTTPLVKMLCHRGPVRSLAMDREGRYMISTGQDMKMAVWDVRNFKPVHEYFLRQPGSSVAISDRNLTAVGWGTQTTVWKDLFSKHRSDVDQVKVQSPYMAWGAQGQNVERVRWCPFEDILGIGHNQGFTSIIVPGAGEANFDALEQNPYENTKQRQEAEVKSLLNKLQPEMIGLNPDFVGNLDSASHEQRKLEKDLDRKTGAEAEKERIEDLKNRGRGKNSSLRKYMRKKGNKNVIDEHKMRVMELREKQREQAKLLKEGKQKEELGPALARFARKGG
;
A
#
# COMPACT_ATOMS: atom_id res chain seq x y z
N MET A 1 16.52 41.52 21.64
CA MET A 1 16.46 40.33 20.76
C MET A 1 15.36 39.40 21.31
N HIS A 2 14.18 39.45 20.68
CA HIS A 2 13.11 38.50 21.03
C HIS A 2 13.13 37.40 20.00
N ILE A 3 13.43 36.19 20.47
CA ILE A 3 13.42 34.98 19.64
C ILE A 3 11.95 34.56 19.49
N VAL A 4 11.41 34.69 18.29
CA VAL A 4 10.07 34.18 17.95
C VAL A 4 10.24 32.75 17.45
N TYR A 5 9.78 31.78 18.21
CA TYR A 5 9.67 30.41 17.74
C TYR A 5 8.51 30.28 16.76
N THR A 6 8.81 29.97 15.53
CA THR A 6 7.82 29.60 14.51
C THR A 6 7.74 28.08 14.42
N ASP A 7 6.51 27.57 14.39
CA ASP A 7 6.22 26.15 14.13
C ASP A 7 6.54 25.79 12.67
N GLN A 8 6.77 24.51 12.39
CA GLN A 8 7.12 23.95 11.07
C GLN A 8 6.19 24.36 9.91
N HIS A 9 5.13 25.06 10.17
CA HIS A 9 4.15 25.58 9.20
C HIS A 9 4.03 27.11 9.16
N GLY A 10 4.98 27.86 9.72
CA GLY A 10 5.11 29.31 9.52
C GLY A 10 4.01 30.17 10.13
N HIS A 11 3.28 29.71 11.13
CA HIS A 11 2.23 30.50 11.78
C HIS A 11 2.63 30.96 13.18
N ALA A 12 2.61 32.29 13.38
CA ALA A 12 2.81 32.91 14.68
C ALA A 12 1.68 32.51 15.65
N ILE A 13 2.06 31.84 16.75
CA ILE A 13 1.14 31.43 17.82
C ILE A 13 0.92 32.67 18.70
N GLY A 14 -0.08 33.46 18.44
CA GLY A 14 -0.37 34.63 19.30
C GLY A 14 -1.67 35.40 19.01
N ALA A 15 -2.22 35.29 17.81
CA ALA A 15 -3.31 36.21 17.38
C ALA A 15 -4.73 35.59 17.37
N ARG A 16 -4.95 34.36 17.76
CA ARG A 16 -6.27 33.71 17.68
C ARG A 16 -7.07 33.65 18.98
N ARG A 17 -6.60 34.24 20.09
CA ARG A 17 -7.35 34.27 21.35
C ARG A 17 -8.20 35.51 21.59
N ALA A 18 -8.05 36.58 20.78
CA ALA A 18 -8.76 37.84 20.98
C ALA A 18 -10.04 38.03 20.14
N ILE A 19 -10.31 37.15 19.14
CA ILE A 19 -11.46 37.36 18.21
C ILE A 19 -12.69 36.49 18.56
N MET A 20 -12.60 35.54 19.50
CA MET A 20 -13.74 34.69 19.89
C MET A 20 -14.50 35.22 21.15
N ALA A 21 -14.13 36.33 21.74
CA ALA A 21 -14.78 36.89 22.95
C ALA A 21 -15.81 37.98 22.67
N GLU A 22 -15.97 38.44 21.41
CA GLU A 22 -16.85 39.56 21.08
C GLU A 22 -18.07 39.24 20.20
N MET A 23 -18.44 37.96 20.02
CA MET A 23 -19.65 37.60 19.27
C MET A 23 -20.68 36.82 20.08
N GLU A 24 -20.92 37.19 21.31
CA GLU A 24 -22.06 36.68 22.10
C GLU A 24 -22.79 37.83 22.81
N THR A 25 -23.43 38.72 22.07
CA THR A 25 -24.64 39.43 22.53
C THR A 25 -25.27 40.19 21.36
N THR A 26 -26.16 39.57 20.65
CA THR A 26 -27.21 40.27 19.94
C THR A 26 -28.56 39.77 20.44
N ASP A 27 -29.14 40.55 21.34
CA ASP A 27 -30.52 40.34 21.75
C ASP A 27 -31.46 40.70 20.58
N LEU A 28 -32.17 39.73 20.07
CA LEU A 28 -33.27 39.92 19.13
C LEU A 28 -34.53 40.27 19.92
N VAL A 29 -34.84 41.56 19.98
CA VAL A 29 -36.12 42.04 20.52
C VAL A 29 -37.22 41.85 19.48
N GLY A 30 -38.14 40.93 19.72
CA GLY A 30 -39.33 40.74 18.89
C GLY A 30 -40.42 41.75 19.25
N ALA A 31 -41.19 42.17 18.24
CA ALA A 31 -42.15 43.28 18.25
C ALA A 31 -43.37 43.15 19.20
N ASN A 32 -43.43 42.22 20.15
CA ASN A 32 -44.53 42.07 21.09
C ASN A 32 -44.11 41.73 22.54
N GLY A 33 -43.20 42.46 23.11
CA GLY A 33 -42.99 42.62 24.56
C GLY A 33 -43.10 41.41 25.49
N GLN A 34 -43.06 40.19 25.02
CA GLN A 34 -43.07 38.96 25.85
C GLN A 34 -41.77 38.16 25.67
N VAL A 35 -40.95 38.19 26.70
CA VAL A 35 -39.73 37.39 26.79
C VAL A 35 -40.10 35.91 26.93
N LYS A 36 -39.99 35.15 25.82
CA LYS A 36 -40.05 33.68 25.88
C LYS A 36 -38.69 33.15 26.32
N VAL A 37 -38.52 32.88 27.60
CA VAL A 37 -37.39 32.15 28.15
C VAL A 37 -37.40 30.74 27.59
N GLN A 38 -36.67 30.48 26.52
CA GLN A 38 -36.37 29.12 26.09
C GLN A 38 -35.43 28.49 27.10
N ARG A 39 -35.95 27.62 27.95
CA ARG A 39 -35.12 26.74 28.79
C ARG A 39 -34.26 25.87 27.88
N LYS A 40 -32.99 26.23 27.67
CA LYS A 40 -31.98 25.37 27.08
C LYS A 40 -32.00 24.07 27.90
N LYS A 41 -32.35 22.94 27.29
CA LYS A 41 -32.16 21.61 27.88
C LYS A 41 -30.69 21.50 28.27
N LYS A 42 -30.40 21.50 29.58
CA LYS A 42 -29.06 21.19 30.09
C LYS A 42 -28.71 19.82 29.54
N GLY A 43 -27.72 19.76 28.66
CA GLY A 43 -27.07 18.52 28.28
C GLY A 43 -26.58 17.79 29.54
N PRO A 44 -26.37 16.48 29.50
CA PRO A 44 -25.87 15.74 30.64
C PRO A 44 -24.59 16.42 31.15
N PRO A 45 -24.38 16.48 32.48
CA PRO A 45 -23.22 17.17 33.06
C PRO A 45 -21.95 16.57 32.46
N THR A 46 -21.22 17.35 31.68
CA THR A 46 -19.87 16.99 31.25
C THR A 46 -19.06 16.88 32.53
N SER A 47 -18.81 15.65 32.97
CA SER A 47 -17.85 15.38 34.06
C SER A 47 -16.56 16.05 33.65
N LYS A 48 -16.14 17.06 34.41
CA LYS A 48 -14.85 17.72 34.22
C LYS A 48 -13.80 16.62 34.38
N LEU A 49 -13.18 16.23 33.29
CA LEU A 49 -12.06 15.30 33.30
C LEU A 49 -11.00 15.83 34.26
N SER A 50 -10.41 14.95 35.06
CA SER A 50 -9.25 15.33 35.85
C SER A 50 -8.16 15.92 34.94
N PRO A 51 -7.35 16.87 35.42
CA PRO A 51 -6.29 17.47 34.59
C PRO A 51 -5.35 16.41 33.99
N GLU A 52 -5.12 15.29 34.66
CA GLU A 52 -4.34 14.14 34.17
C GLU A 52 -5.04 13.40 33.04
N GLU A 53 -6.35 13.19 33.12
CA GLU A 53 -7.12 12.56 32.05
C GLU A 53 -7.23 13.45 30.80
N ALA A 54 -7.29 14.77 31.00
CA ALA A 54 -7.26 15.74 29.92
C ALA A 54 -5.91 15.74 29.20
N LEU A 55 -4.79 15.65 29.94
CA LEU A 55 -3.44 15.51 29.41
C LEU A 55 -3.27 14.21 28.63
N LYS A 56 -3.70 13.07 29.17
CA LYS A 56 -3.67 11.76 28.49
C LYS A 56 -4.47 11.80 27.20
N LYS A 57 -5.67 12.39 27.19
CA LYS A 57 -6.46 12.54 25.97
C LYS A 57 -5.79 13.42 24.92
N LYS A 58 -5.18 14.52 25.34
CA LYS A 58 -4.46 15.41 24.44
C LYS A 58 -3.29 14.68 23.78
N ARG A 59 -2.47 13.98 24.58
CA ARG A 59 -1.34 13.17 24.10
C ARG A 59 -1.80 12.07 23.15
N GLN A 60 -2.92 11.40 23.44
CA GLN A 60 -3.48 10.39 22.55
C GLN A 60 -4.00 10.99 21.24
N GLN A 61 -4.61 12.17 21.27
CA GLN A 61 -5.06 12.86 20.05
C GLN A 61 -3.87 13.28 19.16
N GLU A 62 -2.80 13.76 19.76
CA GLU A 62 -1.57 14.11 19.03
C GLU A 62 -0.92 12.86 18.42
N ALA A 63 -0.84 11.76 19.18
CA ALA A 63 -0.31 10.48 18.70
C ALA A 63 -1.17 9.90 17.56
N ASP A 64 -2.50 9.97 17.68
CA ASP A 64 -3.42 9.50 16.65
C ASP A 64 -3.38 10.35 15.37
N GLN A 65 -3.01 11.64 15.45
CA GLN A 65 -2.84 12.50 14.28
C GLN A 65 -1.58 12.17 13.50
N GLN A 66 -0.48 11.85 14.17
CA GLN A 66 0.82 11.56 13.54
C GLN A 66 0.93 10.10 13.11
N TYR A 67 0.60 9.17 14.00
CA TYR A 67 0.84 7.73 13.84
C TYR A 67 -0.44 6.90 13.72
N GLY A 68 -1.60 7.55 13.70
CA GLY A 68 -2.88 6.85 13.60
C GLY A 68 -3.16 6.36 12.17
N ARG A 69 -3.71 5.16 12.06
CA ARG A 69 -4.12 4.56 10.78
C ARG A 69 -5.40 5.17 10.17
N GLY A 70 -5.88 6.28 10.71
CA GLY A 70 -7.11 6.92 10.25
C GLY A 70 -8.37 6.43 10.98
N LYS A 71 -9.49 6.32 10.28
CA LYS A 71 -10.78 5.96 10.88
C LYS A 71 -10.78 4.52 11.37
N GLY A 72 -10.91 4.32 12.68
CA GLY A 72 -11.06 3.00 13.29
C GLY A 72 -12.31 2.25 12.81
N VAL A 73 -12.29 0.93 13.02
CA VAL A 73 -13.37 0.04 12.60
C VAL A 73 -14.66 0.30 13.40
N ARG A 74 -15.78 0.51 12.70
CA ARG A 74 -17.09 0.71 13.35
C ARG A 74 -17.64 -0.62 13.91
N THR A 75 -17.43 -0.87 15.19
CA THR A 75 -17.84 -2.11 15.84
C THR A 75 -19.32 -2.14 16.26
N LYS A 76 -20.03 -1.00 16.25
CA LYS A 76 -21.43 -0.90 16.73
C LYS A 76 -22.43 -1.71 15.91
N GLY A 77 -22.15 -2.01 14.63
CA GLY A 77 -23.04 -2.77 13.74
C GLY A 77 -22.82 -4.28 13.74
N ILE A 78 -21.78 -4.77 14.41
CA ILE A 78 -21.39 -6.18 14.37
C ILE A 78 -22.24 -6.97 15.39
N LYS A 79 -22.96 -7.99 14.88
CA LYS A 79 -23.86 -8.83 15.71
C LYS A 79 -23.08 -9.85 16.54
N ASP A 80 -22.01 -10.40 16.01
CA ASP A 80 -21.18 -11.37 16.71
C ASP A 80 -20.37 -10.70 17.82
N LYS A 81 -20.59 -11.19 19.06
CA LYS A 81 -19.92 -10.65 20.26
C LYS A 81 -18.42 -10.97 20.28
N LYS A 82 -18.01 -12.16 19.79
CA LYS A 82 -16.59 -12.54 19.75
C LYS A 82 -15.82 -11.67 18.77
N LEU A 83 -16.32 -11.55 17.54
CA LEU A 83 -15.72 -10.69 16.52
C LEU A 83 -15.66 -9.24 16.99
N ARG A 84 -16.75 -8.72 17.57
CA ARG A 84 -16.79 -7.37 18.13
C ARG A 84 -15.75 -7.17 19.24
N GLY A 85 -15.61 -8.14 20.17
CA GLY A 85 -14.61 -8.09 21.24
C GLY A 85 -13.17 -8.12 20.69
N ASN A 86 -12.90 -8.99 19.74
CA ASN A 86 -11.60 -9.08 19.09
C ASN A 86 -11.23 -7.78 18.37
N LEU A 87 -12.17 -7.18 17.64
CA LEU A 87 -11.92 -5.90 16.95
C LEU A 87 -11.73 -4.75 17.95
N GLN A 88 -12.45 -4.72 19.07
CA GLN A 88 -12.23 -3.72 20.11
C GLN A 88 -10.84 -3.87 20.75
N ALA A 89 -10.44 -5.09 21.09
CA ALA A 89 -9.10 -5.36 21.62
C ALA A 89 -8.00 -5.01 20.61
N LEU A 90 -8.24 -5.23 19.32
CA LEU A 90 -7.33 -4.82 18.26
C LEU A 90 -7.20 -3.29 18.19
N GLU A 91 -8.32 -2.56 18.25
CA GLU A 91 -8.31 -1.09 18.27
C GLU A 91 -7.59 -0.52 19.50
N GLU A 92 -7.73 -1.15 20.67
CA GLU A 92 -6.99 -0.78 21.87
C GLU A 92 -5.48 -0.98 21.69
N ARG A 93 -5.07 -2.13 21.12
CA ARG A 93 -3.66 -2.38 20.79
C ARG A 93 -3.09 -1.35 19.81
N TYR A 94 -3.86 -0.94 18.81
CA TYR A 94 -3.42 0.12 17.90
C TYR A 94 -3.24 1.46 18.60
N LYS A 95 -4.14 1.82 19.50
CA LYS A 95 -4.00 3.06 20.30
C LYS A 95 -2.76 3.01 21.20
N ASP A 96 -2.50 1.88 21.83
CA ASP A 96 -1.30 1.69 22.62
C ASP A 96 -0.03 1.76 21.75
N ALA A 97 -0.11 1.20 20.52
CA ALA A 97 1.00 1.25 19.58
C ALA A 97 1.29 2.68 19.09
N THR A 98 0.25 3.49 18.82
CA THR A 98 0.42 4.90 18.44
C THR A 98 1.06 5.74 19.56
N LEU A 99 0.70 5.49 20.82
CA LEU A 99 1.31 6.14 21.95
C LEU A 99 2.79 5.76 22.09
N LYS A 100 3.11 4.46 21.97
CA LYS A 100 4.49 3.98 22.02
C LYS A 100 5.33 4.51 20.86
N ALA A 101 4.74 4.62 19.67
CA ALA A 101 5.41 5.21 18.52
C ALA A 101 5.77 6.69 18.77
N LYS A 102 4.85 7.47 19.37
CA LYS A 102 5.14 8.84 19.77
C LYS A 102 6.23 8.93 20.85
N ASP A 103 6.23 8.01 21.79
CA ASP A 103 7.26 7.97 22.84
C ASP A 103 8.64 7.59 22.28
N ALA A 104 8.67 6.76 21.25
CA ALA A 104 9.88 6.37 20.54
C ALA A 104 10.42 7.47 19.59
N GLU A 105 9.67 8.55 19.34
CA GLU A 105 10.08 9.67 18.49
C GLU A 105 11.41 10.31 18.93
N ILE A 106 11.72 10.26 20.22
CA ILE A 106 12.99 10.74 20.78
C ILE A 106 14.21 9.94 20.24
N LEU A 107 13.99 8.70 19.80
CA LEU A 107 15.03 7.82 19.27
C LEU A 107 15.25 8.01 17.75
N LEU A 108 14.42 8.82 17.08
CA LEU A 108 14.55 9.09 15.66
C LEU A 108 15.79 9.94 15.40
N GLU A 109 16.52 9.59 14.35
CA GLU A 109 17.62 10.39 13.86
C GLU A 109 17.09 11.68 13.21
N ASN A 110 17.86 12.75 13.31
CA ASN A 110 17.51 13.99 12.61
C ASN A 110 17.63 13.78 11.09
N ASP A 111 16.65 14.25 10.37
CA ASP A 111 16.67 14.22 8.90
C ASP A 111 17.83 15.07 8.38
N THR A 112 18.52 14.56 7.36
CA THR A 112 19.50 15.34 6.61
C THR A 112 18.83 16.55 5.96
N GLY A 113 19.48 17.71 6.05
CA GLY A 113 18.97 18.95 5.45
C GLY A 113 18.97 18.88 3.92
N PHE A 114 18.22 19.78 3.31
CA PHE A 114 18.30 20.04 1.89
C PHE A 114 19.35 21.13 1.60
N LEU A 115 19.85 21.16 0.36
CA LEU A 115 20.62 22.31 -0.11
C LEU A 115 19.70 23.55 -0.16
N GLU A 116 20.10 24.60 0.53
CA GLU A 116 19.40 25.87 0.55
C GLU A 116 20.31 26.98 0.02
N PRO A 117 19.82 27.88 -0.82
CA PRO A 117 20.63 29.00 -1.30
C PRO A 117 20.88 29.98 -0.16
N GLU A 118 22.12 30.41 0.04
CA GLU A 118 22.48 31.42 1.05
C GLU A 118 22.08 32.86 0.60
N GLY A 119 21.99 33.09 -0.71
CA GLY A 119 21.66 34.37 -1.28
C GLY A 119 20.58 34.30 -2.37
N GLU A 120 19.91 35.43 -2.66
CA GLU A 120 18.85 35.51 -3.69
C GLU A 120 19.35 35.15 -5.11
N LEU A 121 20.64 35.37 -5.40
CA LEU A 121 21.25 35.09 -6.70
C LEU A 121 21.81 33.69 -6.82
N GLU A 122 21.96 32.99 -5.72
CA GLU A 122 22.46 31.64 -5.69
C GLU A 122 21.39 30.64 -6.16
N ARG A 123 21.83 29.63 -6.92
CA ARG A 123 20.96 28.57 -7.43
C ARG A 123 21.54 27.23 -7.08
N THR A 124 20.77 26.40 -6.38
CA THR A 124 21.19 25.07 -5.90
C THR A 124 21.63 24.13 -7.02
N TYR A 125 21.05 24.24 -8.22
CA TYR A 125 21.42 23.41 -9.38
C TYR A 125 22.82 23.72 -9.96
N LYS A 126 23.46 24.80 -9.52
CA LYS A 126 24.84 25.14 -9.92
C LYS A 126 25.90 24.51 -9.04
N VAL A 127 25.53 24.01 -7.86
CA VAL A 127 26.42 23.34 -6.92
C VAL A 127 26.94 22.06 -7.56
N ARG A 128 28.27 21.87 -7.54
CA ARG A 128 28.95 20.72 -8.14
C ARG A 128 29.10 19.60 -7.11
N GLN A 129 29.27 18.38 -7.61
CA GLN A 129 29.51 17.22 -6.74
C GLN A 129 30.83 17.34 -5.96
N ASP A 130 31.82 17.99 -6.51
CA ASP A 130 33.12 18.21 -5.84
C ASP A 130 32.98 19.15 -4.64
N ASP A 131 32.14 20.19 -4.77
CA ASP A 131 31.83 21.11 -3.68
C ASP A 131 31.13 20.35 -2.52
N ILE A 132 30.12 19.53 -2.85
CA ILE A 132 29.41 18.71 -1.86
C ILE A 132 30.36 17.73 -1.18
N LYS A 133 31.23 17.04 -1.92
CA LYS A 133 32.19 16.09 -1.37
C LYS A 133 33.20 16.73 -0.41
N HIS A 134 33.49 18.01 -0.62
CA HIS A 134 34.41 18.76 0.24
C HIS A 134 33.76 19.13 1.58
N ASP A 135 32.44 19.39 1.56
CA ASP A 135 31.69 19.89 2.73
C ASP A 135 31.11 18.78 3.61
N VAL A 136 31.08 17.53 3.12
CA VAL A 136 30.55 16.38 3.87
C VAL A 136 31.66 15.55 4.49
N ASP A 137 31.30 14.70 5.47
CA ASP A 137 32.20 13.75 6.10
C ASP A 137 32.90 12.83 5.09
N THR A 138 34.11 12.40 5.44
CA THR A 138 34.93 11.53 4.59
C THR A 138 34.24 10.20 4.24
N GLU A 139 33.39 9.66 5.13
CA GLU A 139 32.60 8.46 4.85
C GLU A 139 31.49 8.73 3.84
N THR A 140 30.82 9.85 3.96
CA THR A 140 29.80 10.28 3.00
C THR A 140 30.41 10.64 1.65
N ALA A 141 31.56 11.31 1.63
CA ALA A 141 32.28 11.64 0.40
C ALA A 141 32.67 10.39 -0.42
N LYS A 142 33.03 9.27 0.24
CA LYS A 142 33.34 7.99 -0.41
C LYS A 142 32.14 7.35 -1.11
N LYS A 143 30.92 7.69 -0.72
CA LYS A 143 29.68 7.19 -1.35
C LYS A 143 29.49 7.72 -2.77
N GLY A 144 30.10 8.86 -3.10
CA GLY A 144 30.15 9.40 -4.46
C GLY A 144 31.34 8.86 -5.24
N PHE A 145 31.15 7.85 -6.09
CA PHE A 145 32.21 7.20 -6.86
C PHE A 145 31.79 6.98 -8.31
N GLU A 146 32.79 6.73 -9.18
CA GLU A 146 32.60 6.45 -10.59
C GLU A 146 33.30 5.13 -10.97
N LEU A 147 32.56 4.25 -11.64
CA LEU A 147 33.07 3.00 -12.22
C LEU A 147 33.13 3.15 -13.74
N LYS A 148 34.34 3.17 -14.29
CA LYS A 148 34.57 3.27 -15.73
C LYS A 148 34.64 1.88 -16.36
N LEU A 149 33.55 1.48 -17.02
CA LEU A 149 33.35 0.17 -17.62
C LEU A 149 33.02 0.33 -19.12
N ASN A 150 34.01 0.81 -19.90
CA ASN A 150 33.78 1.30 -21.26
C ASN A 150 33.37 0.23 -22.28
N GLU A 151 33.70 -1.03 -22.05
CA GLU A 151 33.56 -2.08 -23.05
C GLU A 151 32.19 -2.68 -23.17
N MET A 152 31.47 -2.83 -22.03
CA MET A 152 30.25 -3.63 -21.92
C MET A 152 28.96 -2.79 -21.78
N GLY A 153 29.06 -1.46 -21.88
CA GLY A 153 27.92 -0.55 -21.76
C GLY A 153 26.89 -0.65 -22.90
N PRO A 154 25.77 0.05 -22.81
CA PRO A 154 25.28 0.85 -21.69
C PRO A 154 24.85 0.03 -20.46
N TYR A 155 24.94 0.64 -19.27
CA TYR A 155 24.68 -0.02 -17.99
C TYR A 155 23.32 0.34 -17.43
N VAL A 156 22.65 -0.68 -16.88
CA VAL A 156 21.44 -0.59 -16.07
C VAL A 156 21.82 -0.93 -14.62
N ASN A 157 21.27 -0.23 -13.68
CA ASN A 157 21.53 -0.42 -12.26
C ASN A 157 20.27 -0.65 -11.47
N ASP A 158 20.36 -1.44 -10.40
CA ASP A 158 19.30 -1.63 -9.40
C ASP A 158 19.94 -1.78 -8.01
N TYR A 159 19.24 -1.29 -6.98
CA TYR A 159 19.64 -1.46 -5.59
C TYR A 159 18.76 -2.47 -4.90
N THR A 160 19.32 -3.17 -3.92
CA THR A 160 18.52 -3.99 -3.01
C THR A 160 17.57 -3.11 -2.21
N ARG A 161 16.48 -3.69 -1.76
CA ARG A 161 15.44 -2.97 -1.02
C ARG A 161 15.94 -2.37 0.31
N ASN A 162 16.96 -2.98 0.92
CA ASN A 162 17.64 -2.47 2.11
C ASN A 162 18.76 -1.45 1.79
N GLY A 163 19.00 -1.12 0.51
CA GLY A 163 19.99 -0.14 0.07
C GLY A 163 21.44 -0.57 0.24
N ARG A 164 21.74 -1.86 0.51
CA ARG A 164 23.11 -2.31 0.77
C ARG A 164 23.87 -2.73 -0.46
N ASP A 165 23.23 -3.47 -1.35
CA ASP A 165 23.90 -4.07 -2.50
C ASP A 165 23.45 -3.42 -3.80
N LEU A 166 24.39 -3.22 -4.71
CA LEU A 166 24.19 -2.68 -6.04
C LEU A 166 24.31 -3.81 -7.07
N LEU A 167 23.36 -3.89 -7.99
CA LEU A 167 23.39 -4.73 -9.18
C LEU A 167 23.65 -3.86 -10.39
N LEU A 168 24.66 -4.20 -11.18
CA LEU A 168 25.00 -3.58 -12.44
C LEU A 168 24.85 -4.58 -13.57
N ALA A 169 24.18 -4.18 -14.65
CA ALA A 169 24.01 -5.01 -15.83
C ALA A 169 24.35 -4.22 -17.10
N GLY A 170 25.39 -4.60 -17.77
CA GLY A 170 25.80 -4.06 -19.05
C GLY A 170 25.10 -4.77 -20.21
N ARG A 171 24.65 -4.02 -21.19
CA ARG A 171 23.88 -4.54 -22.33
C ARG A 171 24.61 -5.61 -23.14
N ARG A 172 25.94 -5.64 -23.09
CA ARG A 172 26.77 -6.63 -23.80
C ARG A 172 27.03 -7.91 -23.00
N GLY A 173 26.35 -8.12 -21.87
CA GLY A 173 26.40 -9.38 -21.12
C GLY A 173 27.23 -9.33 -19.85
N HIS A 174 27.75 -8.19 -19.42
CA HIS A 174 28.39 -8.04 -18.13
C HIS A 174 27.35 -7.87 -17.04
N VAL A 175 27.42 -8.67 -15.97
CA VAL A 175 26.57 -8.54 -14.78
C VAL A 175 27.45 -8.60 -13.54
N ALA A 176 27.33 -7.65 -12.65
CA ALA A 176 28.10 -7.59 -11.43
C ALA A 176 27.22 -7.19 -10.24
N THR A 177 27.43 -7.82 -9.10
CA THR A 177 26.85 -7.44 -7.81
C THR A 177 27.95 -6.96 -6.88
N MET A 178 27.72 -5.89 -6.14
CA MET A 178 28.67 -5.36 -5.19
C MET A 178 28.00 -4.75 -3.97
N ASP A 179 28.63 -4.91 -2.81
CA ASP A 179 28.35 -4.07 -1.64
C ASP A 179 29.04 -2.72 -1.86
N TRP A 180 28.27 -1.72 -2.28
CA TRP A 180 28.82 -0.42 -2.67
C TRP A 180 29.38 0.38 -1.49
N ARG A 181 28.96 0.08 -0.24
CA ARG A 181 29.50 0.75 0.96
C ARG A 181 30.91 0.28 1.28
N SER A 182 31.12 -1.04 1.27
CA SER A 182 32.43 -1.63 1.54
C SER A 182 33.32 -1.73 0.29
N GLY A 183 32.76 -1.51 -0.89
CA GLY A 183 33.44 -1.69 -2.17
C GLY A 183 33.78 -3.15 -2.50
N LYS A 184 33.12 -4.12 -1.81
CA LYS A 184 33.34 -5.54 -2.05
C LYS A 184 32.51 -6.03 -3.22
N LEU A 185 33.19 -6.70 -4.16
CA LEU A 185 32.54 -7.41 -5.25
C LEU A 185 31.84 -8.67 -4.69
N GLY A 186 30.56 -8.83 -5.03
CA GLY A 186 29.80 -10.05 -4.71
C GLY A 186 30.04 -11.12 -5.77
N CYS A 187 29.57 -10.89 -6.98
CA CYS A 187 29.86 -11.74 -8.13
C CYS A 187 30.06 -10.88 -9.39
N GLU A 188 30.78 -11.43 -10.35
CA GLU A 188 30.98 -10.84 -11.68
C GLU A 188 30.79 -11.93 -12.73
N LEU A 189 29.89 -11.71 -13.68
CA LEU A 189 29.50 -12.65 -14.70
C LEU A 189 29.65 -12.01 -16.10
N GLN A 190 30.14 -12.80 -17.03
CA GLN A 190 30.12 -12.47 -18.45
C GLN A 190 29.29 -13.49 -19.21
N LEU A 191 28.04 -13.12 -19.50
CA LEU A 191 27.03 -14.04 -20.05
C LEU A 191 27.18 -14.30 -21.55
N GLY A 192 27.99 -13.47 -22.25
CA GLY A 192 28.16 -13.60 -23.70
C GLY A 192 26.92 -13.29 -24.54
N GLU A 193 25.80 -12.94 -23.89
CA GLU A 193 24.53 -12.57 -24.51
C GLU A 193 24.12 -11.14 -24.11
N THR A 194 23.23 -10.55 -24.91
CA THR A 194 22.73 -9.20 -24.57
C THR A 194 21.80 -9.27 -23.38
N VAL A 195 22.09 -8.47 -22.36
CA VAL A 195 21.23 -8.23 -21.21
C VAL A 195 20.39 -6.99 -21.45
N ARG A 196 19.08 -7.09 -21.23
CA ARG A 196 18.14 -5.98 -21.44
C ARG A 196 17.75 -5.30 -20.14
N ASP A 197 17.57 -6.07 -19.08
CA ASP A 197 17.21 -5.58 -17.76
C ASP A 197 17.73 -6.55 -16.68
N ALA A 198 17.94 -6.04 -15.47
CA ALA A 198 18.32 -6.84 -14.31
C ALA A 198 17.64 -6.28 -13.07
N LYS A 199 17.19 -7.16 -12.17
CA LYS A 199 16.41 -6.79 -10.99
C LYS A 199 16.75 -7.68 -9.80
N TRP A 200 16.93 -7.05 -8.63
CA TRP A 200 16.95 -7.78 -7.38
C TRP A 200 15.58 -8.40 -7.07
N LEU A 201 15.56 -9.57 -6.48
CA LEU A 201 14.35 -10.22 -5.98
C LEU A 201 14.05 -9.76 -4.53
N HIS A 202 13.55 -10.65 -3.70
CA HIS A 202 13.10 -10.30 -2.34
C HIS A 202 14.24 -9.90 -1.38
N ASN A 203 15.45 -10.41 -1.60
CA ASN A 203 16.65 -10.09 -0.81
C ASN A 203 17.90 -10.02 -1.70
N ASN A 204 19.07 -9.86 -1.11
CA ASN A 204 20.36 -9.82 -1.82
C ASN A 204 20.90 -11.20 -2.24
N GLN A 205 20.16 -12.29 -2.00
CA GLN A 205 20.60 -13.64 -2.35
C GLN A 205 20.28 -13.99 -3.80
N TYR A 206 19.25 -13.39 -4.38
CA TYR A 206 18.77 -13.75 -5.70
C TYR A 206 18.52 -12.51 -6.56
N PHE A 207 18.94 -12.60 -7.81
CA PHE A 207 18.64 -11.58 -8.81
C PHE A 207 18.21 -12.22 -10.13
N ALA A 208 17.35 -11.54 -10.86
CA ALA A 208 16.86 -11.94 -12.17
C ALA A 208 17.53 -11.10 -13.27
N VAL A 209 17.88 -11.73 -14.37
CA VAL A 209 18.49 -11.10 -15.53
C VAL A 209 17.69 -11.44 -16.77
N ALA A 210 17.19 -10.43 -17.46
CA ALA A 210 16.55 -10.57 -18.78
C ALA A 210 17.63 -10.64 -19.86
N GLN A 211 17.94 -11.83 -20.29
CA GLN A 211 18.88 -12.06 -21.40
C GLN A 211 18.15 -11.96 -22.75
N LYS A 212 18.88 -12.15 -23.82
CA LYS A 212 18.35 -12.01 -25.20
C LYS A 212 17.05 -12.80 -25.42
N LYS A 213 16.98 -14.02 -24.95
CA LYS A 213 15.87 -14.95 -25.21
C LYS A 213 14.98 -15.15 -23.99
N ASN A 214 15.56 -15.54 -22.86
CA ASN A 214 14.85 -15.93 -21.64
C ASN A 214 15.26 -15.05 -20.45
N VAL A 215 14.55 -15.21 -19.35
CA VAL A 215 14.91 -14.64 -18.04
C VAL A 215 15.57 -15.74 -17.21
N TYR A 216 16.70 -15.41 -16.60
CA TYR A 216 17.45 -16.30 -15.73
C TYR A 216 17.48 -15.75 -14.32
N VAL A 217 17.39 -16.62 -13.34
CA VAL A 217 17.55 -16.28 -11.92
C VAL A 217 18.89 -16.83 -11.44
N TYR A 218 19.69 -15.93 -10.87
CA TYR A 218 21.02 -16.23 -10.33
C TYR A 218 21.04 -16.06 -8.82
N ASP A 219 21.93 -16.83 -8.19
CA ASP A 219 22.30 -16.65 -6.79
C ASP A 219 23.34 -15.54 -6.63
N HIS A 220 23.56 -15.08 -5.42
CA HIS A 220 24.56 -14.06 -5.07
C HIS A 220 26.00 -14.46 -5.43
N HIS A 221 26.28 -15.75 -5.63
CA HIS A 221 27.55 -16.25 -6.15
C HIS A 221 27.64 -16.26 -7.69
N GLY A 222 26.56 -15.92 -8.37
CA GLY A 222 26.50 -15.96 -9.84
C GLY A 222 26.18 -17.33 -10.42
N VAL A 223 25.70 -18.27 -9.61
CA VAL A 223 25.23 -19.57 -10.09
C VAL A 223 23.82 -19.44 -10.64
N GLU A 224 23.59 -19.98 -11.85
CA GLU A 224 22.25 -20.07 -12.43
C GLU A 224 21.41 -21.09 -11.67
N ILE A 225 20.24 -20.65 -11.14
CA ILE A 225 19.31 -21.49 -10.41
C ILE A 225 18.14 -21.89 -11.29
N HIS A 226 17.54 -20.93 -11.96
CA HIS A 226 16.34 -21.15 -12.77
C HIS A 226 16.42 -20.45 -14.12
N ASN A 227 16.00 -21.17 -15.16
CA ASN A 227 15.70 -20.61 -16.47
C ASN A 227 14.18 -20.54 -16.63
N LEU A 228 13.66 -19.36 -16.85
CA LEU A 228 12.23 -19.10 -17.01
C LEU A 228 11.86 -19.11 -18.51
N ASP A 229 11.71 -20.31 -19.08
CA ASP A 229 11.42 -20.51 -20.52
C ASP A 229 10.15 -19.82 -21.02
N GLN A 230 9.20 -19.63 -20.13
CA GLN A 230 7.94 -18.97 -20.49
C GLN A 230 8.10 -17.46 -20.73
N HIS A 231 9.17 -16.85 -20.23
CA HIS A 231 9.44 -15.41 -20.32
C HIS A 231 10.35 -15.11 -21.52
N VAL A 232 9.74 -15.03 -22.70
CA VAL A 232 10.47 -14.85 -23.97
C VAL A 232 10.67 -13.38 -24.30
N GLU A 233 11.90 -13.00 -24.70
CA GLU A 233 12.29 -11.66 -25.16
C GLU A 233 11.87 -10.51 -24.25
N VAL A 234 12.06 -10.69 -22.96
CA VAL A 234 11.71 -9.68 -21.96
C VAL A 234 12.56 -8.43 -22.12
N THR A 235 11.92 -7.27 -22.06
CA THR A 235 12.58 -5.96 -22.15
C THR A 235 12.65 -5.23 -20.83
N HIS A 236 11.64 -5.41 -19.97
CA HIS A 236 11.56 -4.78 -18.66
C HIS A 236 11.06 -5.76 -17.62
N MET A 237 11.58 -5.64 -16.42
CA MET A 237 11.21 -6.45 -15.26
C MET A 237 10.96 -5.55 -14.04
N GLU A 238 9.99 -5.93 -13.23
CA GLU A 238 9.76 -5.37 -11.90
C GLU A 238 9.41 -6.48 -10.91
N PHE A 239 9.86 -6.33 -9.68
CA PHE A 239 9.59 -7.30 -8.61
C PHE A 239 8.62 -6.71 -7.58
N LEU A 240 7.56 -7.47 -7.26
CA LEU A 240 6.53 -7.11 -6.29
C LEU A 240 6.84 -7.79 -4.95
N PRO A 241 7.46 -7.09 -3.99
CA PRO A 241 8.07 -7.73 -2.83
C PRO A 241 7.08 -8.36 -1.86
N TYR A 242 5.92 -7.74 -1.65
CA TYR A 242 4.90 -8.28 -0.72
C TYR A 242 4.12 -9.46 -1.28
N HIS A 243 4.13 -9.61 -2.60
CA HIS A 243 3.45 -10.69 -3.32
C HIS A 243 4.39 -11.78 -3.80
N PHE A 244 5.72 -11.56 -3.72
CA PHE A 244 6.75 -12.42 -4.31
C PHE A 244 6.52 -12.70 -5.80
N LEU A 245 6.07 -11.68 -6.54
CA LEU A 245 5.82 -11.79 -7.97
C LEU A 245 6.89 -11.08 -8.78
N LEU A 246 7.51 -11.81 -9.71
CA LEU A 246 8.32 -11.22 -10.77
C LEU A 246 7.39 -10.90 -11.94
N ALA A 247 7.24 -9.62 -12.22
CA ALA A 247 6.47 -9.12 -13.36
C ALA A 247 7.41 -8.83 -14.52
N THR A 248 7.11 -9.35 -15.69
CA THR A 248 7.93 -9.19 -16.90
C THR A 248 7.08 -8.77 -18.07
N ILE A 249 7.66 -7.93 -18.93
CA ILE A 249 7.04 -7.53 -20.18
C ILE A 249 8.06 -7.61 -21.32
N GLY A 250 7.65 -8.20 -22.44
CA GLY A 250 8.48 -8.38 -23.62
C GLY A 250 8.04 -7.49 -24.80
N ASN A 251 8.86 -7.47 -25.86
CA ASN A 251 8.58 -6.69 -27.08
C ASN A 251 7.22 -6.99 -27.72
N ALA A 252 6.75 -8.23 -27.64
CA ALA A 252 5.46 -8.64 -28.16
C ALA A 252 4.26 -8.12 -27.34
N GLY A 253 4.52 -7.39 -26.24
CA GLY A 253 3.49 -6.86 -25.36
C GLY A 253 2.82 -7.90 -24.48
N TRP A 254 3.44 -9.04 -24.24
CA TRP A 254 2.98 -10.02 -23.27
C TRP A 254 3.47 -9.67 -21.87
N LEU A 255 2.53 -9.40 -20.98
CA LEU A 255 2.74 -9.14 -19.56
C LEU A 255 2.52 -10.44 -18.78
N LYS A 256 3.46 -10.83 -17.96
CA LYS A 256 3.46 -12.07 -17.20
C LYS A 256 3.82 -11.82 -15.74
N TRP A 257 3.17 -12.54 -14.84
CA TRP A 257 3.46 -12.55 -13.40
C TRP A 257 3.88 -13.95 -13.01
N GLN A 258 5.12 -14.08 -12.59
CA GLN A 258 5.72 -15.32 -12.10
C GLN A 258 5.85 -15.26 -10.58
N ASP A 259 5.30 -16.23 -9.90
CA ASP A 259 5.49 -16.36 -8.45
C ASP A 259 6.86 -16.97 -8.17
N THR A 260 7.75 -16.19 -7.57
CA THR A 260 9.12 -16.62 -7.27
C THR A 260 9.19 -17.60 -6.10
N SER A 261 8.20 -17.60 -5.19
CA SER A 261 8.16 -18.53 -4.06
C SER A 261 7.67 -19.94 -4.41
N THR A 262 6.78 -20.05 -5.41
CA THR A 262 6.20 -21.33 -5.84
C THR A 262 6.66 -21.78 -7.22
N GLY A 263 7.31 -20.90 -7.97
CA GLY A 263 7.75 -21.14 -9.34
C GLY A 263 6.61 -21.23 -10.36
N LYS A 264 5.38 -20.87 -10.01
CA LYS A 264 4.22 -20.96 -10.90
C LYS A 264 3.97 -19.64 -11.63
N LEU A 265 3.59 -19.75 -12.90
CA LEU A 265 3.05 -18.62 -13.64
C LEU A 265 1.62 -18.33 -13.15
N VAL A 266 1.41 -17.14 -12.56
CA VAL A 266 0.11 -16.73 -12.00
C VAL A 266 -0.82 -16.30 -13.12
N MET A 267 -0.35 -15.39 -13.98
CA MET A 267 -1.15 -14.80 -15.04
C MET A 267 -0.28 -14.43 -16.23
N GLN A 268 -0.84 -14.56 -17.42
CA GLN A 268 -0.25 -14.09 -18.67
C GLN A 268 -1.33 -13.35 -19.46
N THR A 269 -1.04 -12.12 -19.89
CA THR A 269 -1.98 -11.32 -20.69
C THR A 269 -1.26 -10.50 -21.74
N GLY A 270 -1.88 -10.33 -22.88
CA GLY A 270 -1.37 -9.46 -23.95
C GLY A 270 -1.94 -8.04 -23.83
N THR A 271 -1.07 -7.03 -23.86
CA THR A 271 -1.48 -5.62 -23.73
C THR A 271 -2.27 -5.10 -24.92
N LYS A 272 -2.06 -5.67 -26.12
CA LYS A 272 -2.73 -5.29 -27.38
C LYS A 272 -2.66 -3.78 -27.72
N GLN A 273 -1.63 -3.08 -27.24
CA GLN A 273 -1.43 -1.63 -27.40
C GLN A 273 -0.11 -1.26 -28.08
N GLY A 274 0.50 -2.22 -28.74
CA GLY A 274 1.82 -2.07 -29.38
C GLY A 274 2.94 -2.44 -28.42
N THR A 275 4.18 -2.14 -28.83
CA THR A 275 5.38 -2.45 -28.03
C THR A 275 5.40 -1.63 -26.75
N PRO A 276 5.63 -2.27 -25.60
CA PRO A 276 5.85 -1.58 -24.34
C PRO A 276 7.23 -0.90 -24.35
N THR A 277 7.28 0.32 -23.88
CA THR A 277 8.52 1.14 -23.86
C THR A 277 8.94 1.58 -22.48
N ALA A 278 8.03 1.54 -21.51
CA ALA A 278 8.28 1.86 -20.12
C ALA A 278 7.48 0.95 -19.20
N PHE A 279 8.04 0.65 -18.05
CA PHE A 279 7.45 -0.23 -17.07
C PHE A 279 7.71 0.26 -15.66
N GLY A 280 6.74 0.19 -14.78
CA GLY A 280 6.89 0.56 -13.39
C GLY A 280 5.77 -0.03 -12.55
N GLN A 281 6.04 -0.19 -11.26
CA GLN A 281 5.05 -0.64 -10.29
C GLN A 281 4.64 0.51 -9.37
N ASN A 282 3.41 0.47 -8.92
CA ASN A 282 2.96 1.32 -7.82
C ASN A 282 3.24 0.59 -6.49
N PRO A 283 4.12 1.12 -5.62
CA PRO A 283 4.50 0.44 -4.38
C PRO A 283 3.34 0.23 -3.41
N TYR A 284 2.34 1.12 -3.44
CA TYR A 284 1.20 1.08 -2.52
C TYR A 284 0.19 -0.03 -2.83
N ASN A 285 -0.17 -0.23 -4.09
CA ASN A 285 -1.22 -1.16 -4.49
C ASN A 285 -0.75 -2.29 -5.41
N ALA A 286 0.56 -2.35 -5.70
CA ALA A 286 1.20 -3.34 -6.57
C ALA A 286 0.65 -3.40 -8.01
N VAL A 287 -0.11 -2.39 -8.44
CA VAL A 287 -0.59 -2.27 -9.82
C VAL A 287 0.56 -1.90 -10.74
N LEU A 288 0.65 -2.60 -11.86
CA LEU A 288 1.69 -2.36 -12.86
C LEU A 288 1.25 -1.28 -13.87
N HIS A 289 2.15 -0.35 -14.13
CA HIS A 289 1.97 0.70 -15.10
C HIS A 289 2.84 0.41 -16.32
N VAL A 290 2.22 0.29 -17.48
CA VAL A 290 2.90 -0.02 -18.74
C VAL A 290 2.77 1.18 -19.69
N GLY A 291 3.89 1.77 -20.07
CA GLY A 291 3.96 2.80 -21.09
C GLY A 291 4.13 2.18 -22.47
N HIS A 292 3.42 2.69 -23.43
CA HIS A 292 3.40 2.17 -24.81
C HIS A 292 3.97 3.15 -25.82
N GLN A 293 4.29 2.63 -27.00
CA GLN A 293 4.82 3.41 -28.10
C GLN A 293 3.82 4.46 -28.63
N ASN A 294 2.53 4.26 -28.45
CA ASN A 294 1.48 5.20 -28.84
C ASN A 294 1.24 6.35 -27.85
N GLY A 295 2.07 6.47 -26.80
CA GLY A 295 1.95 7.52 -25.77
C GLY A 295 0.93 7.23 -24.68
N THR A 296 0.29 6.06 -24.70
CA THR A 296 -0.65 5.65 -23.66
C THR A 296 0.07 4.96 -22.52
N VAL A 297 -0.43 5.15 -21.30
CA VAL A 297 -0.08 4.38 -20.11
C VAL A 297 -1.28 3.55 -19.70
N SER A 298 -1.08 2.26 -19.51
CA SER A 298 -2.11 1.32 -19.08
C SER A 298 -1.77 0.69 -17.74
N LEU A 299 -2.78 0.56 -16.89
CA LEU A 299 -2.67 0.00 -15.55
C LEU A 299 -3.18 -1.44 -15.55
N TRP A 300 -2.40 -2.34 -14.95
CA TRP A 300 -2.66 -3.78 -15.00
C TRP A 300 -2.60 -4.43 -13.62
N SER A 301 -3.52 -5.37 -13.42
CA SER A 301 -3.55 -6.27 -12.26
C SER A 301 -3.61 -7.72 -12.74
N PRO A 302 -3.06 -8.70 -12.01
CA PRO A 302 -3.19 -10.10 -12.37
C PRO A 302 -4.64 -10.63 -12.33
N ASN A 303 -5.57 -9.87 -11.75
CA ASN A 303 -6.98 -10.27 -11.62
C ASN A 303 -7.80 -10.03 -12.87
N SER A 304 -7.29 -9.26 -13.84
CA SER A 304 -8.05 -8.87 -15.03
C SER A 304 -7.26 -9.09 -16.31
N THR A 305 -7.91 -9.66 -17.31
CA THR A 305 -7.36 -9.80 -18.67
C THR A 305 -7.40 -8.50 -19.48
N THR A 306 -8.12 -7.50 -18.98
CA THR A 306 -8.21 -6.17 -19.58
C THR A 306 -7.52 -5.15 -18.65
N PRO A 307 -6.93 -4.08 -19.19
CA PRO A 307 -6.34 -3.05 -18.37
C PRO A 307 -7.39 -2.38 -17.49
N LEU A 308 -7.03 -2.10 -16.23
CA LEU A 308 -7.90 -1.41 -15.28
C LEU A 308 -8.20 0.03 -15.73
N VAL A 309 -7.15 0.71 -16.22
CA VAL A 309 -7.23 2.10 -16.71
C VAL A 309 -6.32 2.26 -17.91
N LYS A 310 -6.71 3.15 -18.84
CA LYS A 310 -5.89 3.62 -19.95
C LYS A 310 -5.86 5.14 -19.97
N MET A 311 -4.67 5.71 -19.99
CA MET A 311 -4.45 7.15 -20.01
C MET A 311 -3.60 7.53 -21.21
N LEU A 312 -3.95 8.58 -21.92
CA LEU A 312 -3.08 9.18 -22.94
C LEU A 312 -2.20 10.23 -22.24
N CYS A 313 -0.93 9.88 -22.06
CA CYS A 313 0.00 10.74 -21.35
C CYS A 313 0.86 11.61 -22.28
N HIS A 314 1.27 11.07 -23.42
CA HIS A 314 2.19 11.73 -24.35
C HIS A 314 1.72 11.60 -25.78
N ARG A 315 2.21 12.48 -26.66
CA ARG A 315 1.91 12.41 -28.12
C ARG A 315 2.81 11.43 -28.88
N GLY A 316 3.79 10.86 -28.23
CA GLY A 316 4.72 9.88 -28.78
C GLY A 316 5.06 8.82 -27.74
N PRO A 317 6.03 7.94 -28.02
CA PRO A 317 6.42 6.86 -27.09
C PRO A 317 6.69 7.37 -25.67
N VAL A 318 6.12 6.68 -24.68
CA VAL A 318 6.46 6.90 -23.28
C VAL A 318 7.84 6.32 -23.04
N ARG A 319 8.78 7.11 -22.52
CA ARG A 319 10.16 6.67 -22.33
C ARG A 319 10.42 6.08 -20.96
N SER A 320 9.89 6.69 -19.91
CA SER A 320 10.04 6.20 -18.55
C SER A 320 8.85 6.58 -17.69
N LEU A 321 8.63 5.79 -16.64
CA LEU A 321 7.58 5.95 -15.65
C LEU A 321 8.20 5.77 -14.26
N ALA A 322 7.78 6.61 -13.32
CA ALA A 322 8.07 6.43 -11.90
C ALA A 322 6.83 6.74 -11.06
N MET A 323 6.68 5.99 -9.97
CA MET A 323 5.58 6.13 -9.03
C MET A 323 6.12 6.61 -7.69
N ASP A 324 5.32 7.43 -7.02
CA ASP A 324 5.54 7.83 -5.65
C ASP A 324 5.34 6.63 -4.69
N ARG A 325 6.07 6.62 -3.56
CA ARG A 325 5.96 5.58 -2.53
C ARG A 325 4.54 5.44 -1.96
N GLU A 326 3.83 6.55 -1.83
CA GLU A 326 2.43 6.57 -1.39
C GLU A 326 1.44 6.15 -2.50
N GLY A 327 1.89 5.96 -3.73
CA GLY A 327 1.05 5.57 -4.86
C GLY A 327 0.08 6.65 -5.35
N ARG A 328 0.29 7.91 -4.96
CA ARG A 328 -0.61 9.03 -5.30
C ARG A 328 -0.25 9.69 -6.62
N TYR A 329 1.05 9.83 -6.88
CA TYR A 329 1.56 10.55 -8.04
C TYR A 329 2.38 9.64 -8.95
N MET A 330 2.26 9.90 -10.23
CA MET A 330 3.05 9.27 -11.29
C MET A 330 3.77 10.34 -12.08
N ILE A 331 5.03 10.11 -12.37
CA ILE A 331 5.78 10.93 -13.33
C ILE A 331 6.01 10.11 -14.58
N SER A 332 5.73 10.70 -15.72
CA SER A 332 5.98 10.13 -17.04
C SER A 332 6.85 11.04 -17.86
N THR A 333 7.75 10.47 -18.65
CA THR A 333 8.52 11.18 -19.68
C THR A 333 8.24 10.56 -21.04
N GLY A 334 8.14 11.40 -22.06
CA GLY A 334 7.84 10.99 -23.42
C GLY A 334 8.89 11.42 -24.43
N GLN A 335 8.78 10.87 -25.63
CA GLN A 335 9.59 11.29 -26.79
C GLN A 335 9.28 12.74 -27.24
N ASP A 336 8.11 13.26 -26.83
CA ASP A 336 7.68 14.65 -27.05
C ASP A 336 8.44 15.68 -26.20
N MET A 337 9.54 15.28 -25.56
CA MET A 337 10.35 16.10 -24.68
C MET A 337 9.59 16.69 -23.49
N LYS A 338 8.48 16.05 -23.11
CA LYS A 338 7.69 16.45 -21.94
C LYS A 338 7.96 15.51 -20.76
N MET A 339 7.99 16.09 -19.58
CA MET A 339 7.82 15.42 -18.30
C MET A 339 6.45 15.82 -17.75
N ALA A 340 5.59 14.89 -17.47
CA ALA A 340 4.26 15.14 -16.94
C ALA A 340 4.09 14.48 -15.57
N VAL A 341 3.52 15.23 -14.64
CA VAL A 341 3.15 14.78 -13.29
C VAL A 341 1.66 14.51 -13.27
N TRP A 342 1.27 13.32 -12.85
CA TRP A 342 -0.11 12.84 -12.85
C TRP A 342 -0.60 12.52 -11.43
N ASP A 343 -1.84 12.87 -11.11
CA ASP A 343 -2.53 12.33 -9.93
C ASP A 343 -3.21 11.01 -10.32
N VAL A 344 -2.68 9.88 -9.83
CA VAL A 344 -3.16 8.54 -10.18
C VAL A 344 -4.55 8.24 -9.62
N ARG A 345 -4.97 8.94 -8.56
CA ARG A 345 -6.31 8.76 -7.96
C ARG A 345 -7.43 9.35 -8.84
N ASN A 346 -7.12 10.48 -9.47
CA ASN A 346 -8.05 11.22 -10.30
C ASN A 346 -7.76 11.04 -11.80
N PHE A 347 -6.64 10.42 -12.17
CA PHE A 347 -6.16 10.22 -13.54
C PHE A 347 -6.04 11.52 -14.33
N LYS A 348 -5.63 12.60 -13.67
CA LYS A 348 -5.49 13.93 -14.26
C LYS A 348 -4.04 14.41 -14.20
N PRO A 349 -3.58 15.13 -15.23
CA PRO A 349 -2.28 15.80 -15.19
C PRO A 349 -2.33 16.93 -14.15
N VAL A 350 -1.26 17.04 -13.35
CA VAL A 350 -1.07 18.12 -12.38
C VAL A 350 -0.21 19.22 -12.99
N HIS A 351 0.97 18.84 -13.49
CA HIS A 351 1.92 19.74 -14.12
C HIS A 351 2.57 19.08 -15.33
N GLU A 352 2.96 19.92 -16.32
CA GLU A 352 3.77 19.55 -17.47
C GLU A 352 5.00 20.44 -17.55
N TYR A 353 6.16 19.81 -17.79
CA TYR A 353 7.45 20.44 -17.95
C TYR A 353 8.07 20.06 -19.30
N PHE A 354 8.81 20.98 -19.91
CA PHE A 354 9.57 20.71 -21.10
C PHE A 354 11.03 20.42 -20.78
N LEU A 355 11.53 19.30 -21.25
CA LEU A 355 12.91 18.89 -21.18
C LEU A 355 13.64 19.32 -22.47
N ARG A 356 14.95 19.49 -22.40
CA ARG A 356 15.76 19.81 -23.62
C ARG A 356 15.92 18.63 -24.56
N GLN A 357 15.87 17.42 -24.00
CA GLN A 357 15.90 16.15 -24.72
C GLN A 357 14.90 15.19 -24.09
N PRO A 358 14.47 14.13 -24.80
CA PRO A 358 13.59 13.12 -24.23
C PRO A 358 14.20 12.47 -23.00
N GLY A 359 13.43 12.38 -21.89
CA GLY A 359 13.90 11.73 -20.67
C GLY A 359 14.08 10.24 -20.89
N SER A 360 15.26 9.71 -20.62
CA SER A 360 15.57 8.27 -20.74
C SER A 360 15.07 7.47 -19.54
N SER A 361 15.22 8.02 -18.34
CA SER A 361 14.86 7.35 -17.09
C SER A 361 14.39 8.36 -16.04
N VAL A 362 13.41 7.96 -15.23
CA VAL A 362 12.89 8.73 -14.10
C VAL A 362 12.89 7.86 -12.87
N ALA A 363 13.24 8.41 -11.72
CA ALA A 363 13.14 7.76 -10.43
C ALA A 363 12.71 8.78 -9.35
N ILE A 364 11.92 8.33 -8.37
CA ILE A 364 11.47 9.13 -7.24
C ILE A 364 12.13 8.59 -5.98
N SER A 365 12.67 9.48 -5.11
CA SER A 365 13.31 9.12 -3.85
C SER A 365 12.29 8.91 -2.73
N ASP A 366 12.75 8.38 -1.60
CA ASP A 366 11.91 8.19 -0.40
C ASP A 366 11.33 9.51 0.13
N ARG A 367 12.05 10.62 -0.01
CA ARG A 367 11.61 11.98 0.36
C ARG A 367 11.05 12.81 -0.81
N ASN A 368 10.54 12.15 -1.85
CA ASN A 368 9.88 12.77 -3.00
C ASN A 368 10.78 13.66 -3.89
N LEU A 369 12.10 13.50 -3.85
CA LEU A 369 12.97 14.08 -4.86
C LEU A 369 12.86 13.25 -6.14
N THR A 370 12.70 13.93 -7.27
CA THR A 370 12.56 13.28 -8.57
C THR A 370 13.82 13.47 -9.41
N ALA A 371 14.48 12.38 -9.75
CA ALA A 371 15.61 12.40 -10.69
C ALA A 371 15.15 12.05 -12.10
N VAL A 372 15.56 12.84 -13.07
CA VAL A 372 15.28 12.64 -14.49
C VAL A 372 16.59 12.64 -15.27
N GLY A 373 16.90 11.52 -15.90
CA GLY A 373 18.03 11.39 -16.82
C GLY A 373 17.61 11.73 -18.25
N TRP A 374 18.35 12.59 -18.95
CA TRP A 374 18.13 12.93 -20.35
C TRP A 374 19.44 13.24 -21.06
N GLY A 375 19.70 12.58 -22.17
CA GLY A 375 20.97 12.71 -22.90
C GLY A 375 22.15 12.43 -21.99
N THR A 376 23.04 13.43 -21.83
CA THR A 376 24.23 13.35 -20.97
C THR A 376 24.05 13.97 -19.58
N GLN A 377 22.82 14.39 -19.26
CA GLN A 377 22.55 15.12 -18.03
C GLN A 377 21.50 14.42 -17.18
N THR A 378 21.60 14.61 -15.88
CA THR A 378 20.59 14.21 -14.91
C THR A 378 20.19 15.43 -14.09
N THR A 379 18.88 15.66 -13.98
CA THR A 379 18.32 16.76 -13.19
C THR A 379 17.48 16.21 -12.07
N VAL A 380 17.67 16.75 -10.88
CA VAL A 380 16.87 16.41 -9.70
C VAL A 380 15.90 17.56 -9.41
N TRP A 381 14.66 17.22 -9.14
CA TRP A 381 13.58 18.16 -8.87
C TRP A 381 13.02 17.95 -7.47
N LYS A 382 12.72 19.04 -6.77
CA LYS A 382 12.11 19.05 -5.44
C LYS A 382 10.69 19.61 -5.53
N ASP A 383 9.82 19.16 -4.63
CA ASP A 383 8.45 19.68 -4.42
C ASP A 383 7.50 19.62 -5.64
N LEU A 384 7.71 18.66 -6.55
CA LEU A 384 6.82 18.46 -7.71
C LEU A 384 5.39 18.04 -7.31
N PHE A 385 5.22 17.47 -6.12
CA PHE A 385 3.94 16.95 -5.61
C PHE A 385 3.28 17.87 -4.58
N SER A 386 3.94 18.95 -4.18
CA SER A 386 3.40 19.89 -3.20
C SER A 386 2.17 20.60 -3.75
N LYS A 387 1.03 20.42 -3.05
CA LYS A 387 -0.19 21.19 -3.29
C LYS A 387 -0.17 22.40 -2.36
N HIS A 388 -0.10 23.60 -2.92
CA HIS A 388 -0.41 24.78 -2.11
C HIS A 388 -1.88 24.74 -1.69
N ARG A 389 -2.16 25.25 -0.49
CA ARG A 389 -3.47 25.20 0.20
C ARG A 389 -4.64 25.83 -0.56
N SER A 390 -4.38 26.65 -1.56
CA SER A 390 -5.38 27.18 -2.48
C SER A 390 -5.42 26.30 -3.73
N ASP A 391 -6.52 25.60 -3.94
CA ASP A 391 -6.78 24.72 -5.09
C ASP A 391 -6.70 25.45 -6.46
N VAL A 392 -6.49 26.75 -6.47
CA VAL A 392 -6.54 27.60 -7.67
C VAL A 392 -5.16 27.89 -8.25
N ASP A 393 -4.09 27.94 -7.44
CA ASP A 393 -2.75 28.28 -7.92
C ASP A 393 -1.72 27.23 -7.46
N GLN A 394 -1.67 26.11 -8.17
CA GLN A 394 -0.56 25.17 -8.04
C GLN A 394 0.70 25.83 -8.62
N VAL A 395 1.58 26.28 -7.76
CA VAL A 395 2.84 26.91 -8.21
C VAL A 395 3.72 25.84 -8.86
N LYS A 396 3.96 26.04 -10.15
CA LYS A 396 4.86 25.20 -10.93
C LYS A 396 6.29 25.45 -10.50
N VAL A 397 7.05 24.40 -10.19
CA VAL A 397 8.48 24.51 -9.87
C VAL A 397 9.25 25.02 -11.10
N GLN A 398 9.98 26.10 -10.95
CA GLN A 398 10.62 26.76 -12.11
C GLN A 398 12.04 26.28 -12.42
N SER A 399 12.74 25.78 -11.40
CA SER A 399 14.13 25.35 -11.55
C SER A 399 14.37 23.98 -10.91
N PRO A 400 15.27 23.18 -11.46
CA PRO A 400 15.69 21.93 -10.80
C PRO A 400 16.39 22.23 -9.47
N TYR A 401 16.33 21.28 -8.55
CA TYR A 401 17.02 21.32 -7.27
C TYR A 401 18.52 21.11 -7.45
N MET A 402 18.91 20.14 -8.28
CA MET A 402 20.31 19.83 -8.59
C MET A 402 20.44 19.39 -10.03
N ALA A 403 21.57 19.64 -10.64
CA ALA A 403 21.90 19.16 -11.98
C ALA A 403 23.29 18.55 -12.00
N TRP A 404 23.40 17.37 -12.61
CA TRP A 404 24.65 16.69 -12.86
C TRP A 404 24.80 16.41 -14.36
N GLY A 405 25.96 16.64 -14.90
CA GLY A 405 26.25 16.37 -16.30
C GLY A 405 27.55 15.60 -16.46
N ALA A 406 27.47 14.44 -17.13
CA ALA A 406 28.65 13.66 -17.49
C ALA A 406 29.15 14.06 -18.87
N GLN A 407 30.45 14.20 -19.02
CA GLN A 407 31.05 14.55 -20.31
C GLN A 407 30.93 13.39 -21.30
N GLY A 408 30.01 13.52 -22.27
CA GLY A 408 29.88 12.55 -23.37
C GLY A 408 29.26 11.21 -23.03
N GLN A 409 28.70 11.05 -21.83
CA GLN A 409 28.12 9.79 -21.33
C GLN A 409 26.62 9.87 -21.36
N ASN A 410 25.97 9.14 -22.26
CA ASN A 410 24.51 9.09 -22.29
C ASN A 410 23.95 8.30 -21.11
N VAL A 411 23.00 8.91 -20.38
CA VAL A 411 22.33 8.32 -19.24
C VAL A 411 21.28 7.32 -19.73
N GLU A 412 21.36 6.07 -19.25
CA GLU A 412 20.41 5.01 -19.58
C GLU A 412 19.39 4.83 -18.46
N ARG A 413 19.86 4.63 -17.23
CA ARG A 413 19.01 4.38 -16.08
C ARG A 413 19.46 5.17 -14.86
N VAL A 414 18.46 5.67 -14.13
CA VAL A 414 18.65 6.40 -12.87
C VAL A 414 17.87 5.66 -11.78
N ARG A 415 18.52 5.38 -10.62
CA ARG A 415 17.89 4.74 -9.47
C ARG A 415 18.38 5.36 -8.16
N TRP A 416 17.49 5.61 -7.25
CA TRP A 416 17.82 6.02 -5.89
C TRP A 416 18.26 4.84 -5.05
N CYS A 417 19.24 5.06 -4.19
CA CYS A 417 19.57 4.12 -3.14
C CYS A 417 18.58 4.31 -1.99
N PRO A 418 17.85 3.27 -1.54
CA PRO A 418 16.97 3.40 -0.39
C PRO A 418 17.73 3.82 0.88
N PHE A 419 17.13 4.66 1.71
CA PHE A 419 17.64 5.14 3.00
C PHE A 419 18.91 6.00 2.96
N GLU A 420 19.45 6.27 1.80
CA GLU A 420 20.69 7.01 1.64
C GLU A 420 20.53 8.17 0.65
N ASP A 421 21.33 9.22 0.87
CA ASP A 421 21.35 10.42 0.01
C ASP A 421 22.13 10.18 -1.30
N ILE A 422 21.87 9.07 -1.99
CA ILE A 422 22.63 8.63 -3.14
C ILE A 422 21.75 8.36 -4.34
N LEU A 423 22.18 8.88 -5.48
CA LEU A 423 21.61 8.59 -6.79
C LEU A 423 22.61 7.81 -7.64
N GLY A 424 22.23 6.59 -8.04
CA GLY A 424 22.99 5.79 -8.99
C GLY A 424 22.58 6.08 -10.43
N ILE A 425 23.53 6.36 -11.27
CA ILE A 425 23.36 6.69 -12.68
C ILE A 425 24.11 5.66 -13.53
N GLY A 426 23.36 4.85 -14.26
CA GLY A 426 23.91 3.96 -15.28
C GLY A 426 24.02 4.67 -16.62
N HIS A 427 25.18 4.60 -17.26
CA HIS A 427 25.46 5.28 -18.52
C HIS A 427 26.27 4.41 -19.47
N ASN A 428 26.55 4.91 -20.68
CA ASN A 428 27.23 4.13 -21.71
C ASN A 428 28.64 3.64 -21.31
N GLN A 429 29.34 4.36 -20.47
CA GLN A 429 30.72 4.07 -20.10
C GLN A 429 30.86 3.47 -18.70
N GLY A 430 29.72 3.15 -18.03
CA GLY A 430 29.78 2.54 -16.72
C GLY A 430 28.69 3.04 -15.78
N PHE A 431 29.06 3.30 -14.54
CA PHE A 431 28.16 3.68 -13.47
C PHE A 431 28.77 4.83 -12.64
N THR A 432 27.97 5.81 -12.31
CA THR A 432 28.34 6.92 -11.42
C THR A 432 27.36 7.02 -10.26
N SER A 433 27.90 7.09 -9.05
CA SER A 433 27.15 7.38 -7.83
C SER A 433 27.34 8.84 -7.46
N ILE A 434 26.26 9.59 -7.30
CA ILE A 434 26.29 11.00 -6.89
C ILE A 434 25.57 11.20 -5.57
N ILE A 435 26.05 12.19 -4.79
CA ILE A 435 25.45 12.55 -3.51
C ILE A 435 24.40 13.62 -3.76
N VAL A 436 23.19 13.37 -3.28
CA VAL A 436 22.06 14.31 -3.39
C VAL A 436 21.48 14.52 -1.99
N PRO A 437 21.87 15.59 -1.29
CA PRO A 437 21.41 15.85 0.08
C PRO A 437 19.88 15.89 0.19
N GLY A 438 19.34 15.24 1.20
CA GLY A 438 17.91 15.20 1.47
C GLY A 438 17.10 14.20 0.63
N ALA A 439 17.74 13.26 -0.05
CA ALA A 439 17.07 12.26 -0.85
C ALA A 439 16.62 11.05 -0.05
N GLY A 440 17.44 10.58 0.89
CA GLY A 440 17.21 9.41 1.73
C GLY A 440 16.36 9.72 2.96
N GLU A 441 15.63 8.73 3.43
CA GLU A 441 14.95 8.75 4.72
C GLU A 441 15.86 8.11 5.78
N ALA A 442 16.36 8.90 6.73
CA ALA A 442 17.29 8.41 7.76
C ALA A 442 16.63 7.39 8.68
N ASN A 443 15.33 7.54 8.95
CA ASN A 443 14.59 6.71 9.87
C ASN A 443 13.87 5.57 9.13
N PHE A 444 14.43 4.37 9.24
CA PHE A 444 13.87 3.17 8.62
C PHE A 444 13.11 2.30 9.64
N ASP A 445 12.10 1.57 9.17
CA ASP A 445 11.43 0.54 9.98
C ASP A 445 12.23 -0.77 9.92
N ALA A 446 12.95 -1.05 11.00
CA ALA A 446 13.78 -2.25 11.12
C ALA A 446 12.99 -3.57 11.09
N LEU A 447 11.65 -3.54 11.28
CA LEU A 447 10.80 -4.71 11.17
C LEU A 447 10.43 -5.03 9.72
N GLU A 448 10.44 -4.01 8.87
CA GLU A 448 10.16 -4.13 7.44
C GLU A 448 11.44 -4.27 6.63
N GLN A 449 12.39 -3.36 6.83
CA GLN A 449 13.65 -3.34 6.10
C GLN A 449 14.77 -2.78 7.00
N ASN A 450 15.80 -3.59 7.25
CA ASN A 450 16.93 -3.18 8.06
C ASN A 450 18.21 -3.13 7.19
N PRO A 451 18.78 -1.94 6.91
CA PRO A 451 20.05 -1.81 6.18
C PRO A 451 21.24 -2.48 6.88
N TYR A 452 21.16 -2.65 8.20
CA TYR A 452 22.22 -3.20 9.05
C TYR A 452 21.92 -4.63 9.51
N GLU A 453 21.09 -5.37 8.78
CA GLU A 453 20.68 -6.72 9.15
C GLU A 453 21.85 -7.72 9.16
N ASN A 454 21.83 -8.60 10.15
CA ASN A 454 22.71 -9.76 10.22
C ASN A 454 22.11 -10.93 9.42
N THR A 455 22.95 -11.95 9.12
CA THR A 455 22.51 -13.16 8.37
C THR A 455 21.33 -13.88 9.02
N LYS A 456 21.29 -13.96 10.36
CA LYS A 456 20.16 -14.55 11.09
C LYS A 456 18.88 -13.70 10.97
N GLN A 457 19.01 -12.38 11.13
CA GLN A 457 17.87 -11.47 10.98
C GLN A 457 17.30 -11.52 9.56
N ARG A 458 18.17 -11.61 8.54
CA ARG A 458 17.74 -11.78 7.15
C ARG A 458 16.95 -13.07 6.94
N GLN A 459 17.42 -14.21 7.47
CA GLN A 459 16.69 -15.48 7.38
C GLN A 459 15.34 -15.41 8.09
N GLU A 460 15.28 -14.81 9.28
CA GLU A 460 14.01 -14.61 10.00
C GLU A 460 13.06 -13.67 9.25
N ALA A 461 13.59 -12.60 8.66
CA ALA A 461 12.81 -11.65 7.88
C ALA A 461 12.24 -12.31 6.60
N GLU A 462 13.03 -13.16 5.94
CA GLU A 462 12.60 -13.95 4.77
C GLU A 462 11.46 -14.90 5.13
N VAL A 463 11.60 -15.67 6.22
CA VAL A 463 10.53 -16.55 6.70
C VAL A 463 9.27 -15.77 7.04
N LYS A 464 9.40 -14.64 7.74
CA LYS A 464 8.26 -13.77 8.07
C LYS A 464 7.59 -13.20 6.83
N SER A 465 8.37 -12.75 5.84
CA SER A 465 7.84 -12.20 4.60
C SER A 465 7.10 -13.26 3.77
N LEU A 466 7.60 -14.50 3.74
CA LEU A 466 6.91 -15.63 3.10
C LEU A 466 5.61 -16.00 3.81
N LEU A 467 5.59 -15.98 5.15
CA LEU A 467 4.37 -16.24 5.93
C LEU A 467 3.32 -15.13 5.76
N ASN A 468 3.77 -13.89 5.61
CA ASN A 468 2.90 -12.71 5.41
C ASN A 468 2.65 -12.40 3.92
N LYS A 469 3.04 -13.29 3.02
CA LYS A 469 2.86 -13.11 1.59
C LYS A 469 1.41 -12.80 1.23
N LEU A 470 1.21 -11.70 0.51
CA LEU A 470 -0.10 -11.31 0.01
C LEU A 470 -0.46 -12.09 -1.25
N GLN A 471 -1.73 -12.47 -1.37
CA GLN A 471 -2.20 -13.19 -2.54
C GLN A 471 -2.30 -12.26 -3.77
N PRO A 472 -2.04 -12.75 -4.99
CA PRO A 472 -2.14 -11.95 -6.21
C PRO A 472 -3.53 -11.32 -6.44
N GLU A 473 -4.57 -11.97 -5.93
CA GLU A 473 -5.96 -11.53 -6.01
C GLU A 473 -6.23 -10.21 -5.27
N MET A 474 -5.35 -9.85 -4.33
CA MET A 474 -5.46 -8.60 -3.56
C MET A 474 -4.95 -7.37 -4.33
N ILE A 475 -4.29 -7.55 -5.48
CA ILE A 475 -3.77 -6.46 -6.30
C ILE A 475 -4.92 -5.75 -7.00
N GLY A 476 -5.18 -4.51 -6.63
CA GLY A 476 -6.25 -3.69 -7.19
C GLY A 476 -6.03 -2.20 -6.97
N LEU A 477 -6.85 -1.36 -7.59
CA LEU A 477 -6.71 0.10 -7.47
C LEU A 477 -6.88 0.59 -6.03
N ASN A 478 -7.76 -0.05 -5.27
CA ASN A 478 -8.03 0.26 -3.86
C ASN A 478 -7.66 -0.94 -2.99
N PRO A 479 -6.44 -1.06 -2.50
CA PRO A 479 -6.01 -2.19 -1.67
C PRO A 479 -6.74 -2.25 -0.33
N ASP A 480 -7.18 -1.10 0.20
CA ASP A 480 -7.90 -1.00 1.48
C ASP A 480 -9.27 -1.69 1.47
N PHE A 481 -9.81 -2.00 0.27
CA PHE A 481 -11.11 -2.65 0.14
C PHE A 481 -11.14 -4.04 0.81
N VAL A 482 -10.07 -4.80 0.68
CA VAL A 482 -10.00 -6.19 1.19
C VAL A 482 -10.01 -6.25 2.72
N GLY A 483 -9.47 -5.24 3.40
CA GLY A 483 -9.45 -5.16 4.86
C GLY A 483 -10.68 -4.50 5.48
N ASN A 484 -11.59 -3.95 4.68
CA ASN A 484 -12.76 -3.25 5.17
C ASN A 484 -13.91 -4.21 5.45
N LEU A 485 -14.65 -3.92 6.54
CA LEU A 485 -15.92 -4.58 6.78
C LEU A 485 -16.93 -4.16 5.70
N ASP A 486 -17.74 -5.12 5.26
CA ASP A 486 -18.82 -4.86 4.31
C ASP A 486 -19.69 -3.70 4.81
N SER A 487 -19.65 -2.63 4.07
CA SER A 487 -20.43 -1.41 4.31
C SER A 487 -21.70 -1.34 3.48
N ALA A 488 -22.24 -2.51 3.08
CA ALA A 488 -23.47 -2.59 2.29
C ALA A 488 -24.52 -1.59 2.79
N SER A 489 -25.17 -0.91 1.87
CA SER A 489 -26.13 0.13 2.19
C SER A 489 -27.23 -0.44 3.08
N HIS A 490 -27.87 0.41 3.88
CA HIS A 490 -28.96 -0.02 4.76
C HIS A 490 -30.13 -0.65 3.97
N GLU A 491 -30.29 -0.25 2.72
CA GLU A 491 -31.29 -0.79 1.80
C GLU A 491 -30.92 -2.18 1.28
N GLN A 492 -29.67 -2.40 0.89
CA GLN A 492 -29.16 -3.73 0.51
C GLN A 492 -29.26 -4.71 1.67
N ARG A 493 -28.91 -4.29 2.88
CA ARG A 493 -29.08 -5.12 4.08
C ARG A 493 -30.52 -5.42 4.42
N LYS A 494 -31.45 -4.54 4.09
CA LYS A 494 -32.87 -4.81 4.20
C LYS A 494 -33.35 -5.83 3.18
N LEU A 495 -32.95 -5.66 1.91
CA LEU A 495 -33.25 -6.59 0.83
C LEU A 495 -32.73 -8.00 1.11
N GLU A 496 -31.48 -8.12 1.56
CA GLU A 496 -30.89 -9.41 1.98
C GLU A 496 -31.65 -10.02 3.15
N LYS A 497 -32.01 -9.23 4.16
CA LYS A 497 -32.81 -9.68 5.28
C LYS A 497 -34.25 -10.09 4.88
N ASP A 498 -34.81 -9.44 3.88
CA ASP A 498 -36.14 -9.76 3.39
C ASP A 498 -36.12 -11.00 2.48
N LEU A 499 -35.00 -11.24 1.73
CA LEU A 499 -34.76 -12.47 0.98
C LEU A 499 -34.53 -13.68 1.94
N ASP A 500 -33.77 -13.46 3.02
CA ASP A 500 -33.54 -14.49 4.05
C ASP A 500 -34.69 -14.64 5.04
N ARG A 501 -35.76 -13.89 4.87
CA ARG A 501 -36.93 -13.91 5.78
C ARG A 501 -37.71 -15.18 5.57
N LYS A 502 -37.37 -16.17 6.37
CA LYS A 502 -38.18 -17.39 6.50
C LYS A 502 -39.62 -17.02 6.86
N THR A 503 -40.56 -17.80 6.40
CA THR A 503 -41.99 -17.63 6.75
C THR A 503 -42.12 -17.42 8.26
N GLY A 504 -43.02 -16.53 8.69
CA GLY A 504 -43.12 -16.10 10.10
C GLY A 504 -43.18 -17.26 11.12
N ALA A 505 -43.72 -18.42 10.73
CA ALA A 505 -43.77 -19.63 11.54
C ALA A 505 -42.37 -20.31 11.68
N GLU A 506 -41.53 -20.28 10.65
CA GLU A 506 -40.18 -20.86 10.68
C GLU A 506 -39.20 -19.98 11.46
N ALA A 507 -39.29 -18.66 11.27
CA ALA A 507 -38.50 -17.70 12.04
C ALA A 507 -38.83 -17.74 13.54
N GLU A 508 -40.06 -18.10 13.87
CA GLU A 508 -40.48 -18.26 15.25
C GLU A 508 -39.96 -19.57 15.87
N LYS A 509 -39.96 -20.66 15.13
CA LYS A 509 -39.36 -21.94 15.54
C LYS A 509 -37.85 -21.78 15.79
N GLU A 510 -37.12 -21.16 14.88
CA GLU A 510 -35.67 -20.86 15.06
C GLU A 510 -35.41 -19.98 16.30
N ARG A 511 -36.20 -18.94 16.51
CA ARG A 511 -36.08 -18.11 17.73
C ARG A 511 -36.31 -18.91 19.01
N ILE A 512 -37.23 -19.82 18.99
CA ILE A 512 -37.52 -20.69 20.14
C ILE A 512 -36.36 -21.67 20.37
N GLU A 513 -35.77 -22.23 19.30
CA GLU A 513 -34.60 -23.11 19.39
C GLU A 513 -33.34 -22.37 19.87
N ASP A 514 -33.05 -21.21 19.37
CA ASP A 514 -31.96 -20.35 19.83
C ASP A 514 -32.10 -19.97 21.32
N LEU A 515 -33.33 -19.72 21.76
CA LEU A 515 -33.64 -19.40 23.15
C LEU A 515 -33.57 -20.63 24.05
N LYS A 516 -33.85 -21.85 23.54
CA LYS A 516 -33.67 -23.14 24.24
C LYS A 516 -32.18 -23.38 24.55
N ASN A 517 -31.29 -23.01 23.63
CA ASN A 517 -29.86 -23.23 23.77
C ASN A 517 -29.16 -22.27 24.75
N ARG A 518 -29.81 -21.19 25.17
CA ARG A 518 -29.25 -20.13 26.02
C ARG A 518 -29.31 -20.31 27.53
N GLY A 519 -29.66 -21.48 28.01
CA GLY A 519 -29.63 -21.82 29.44
C GLY A 519 -30.99 -22.18 30.07
N ARG A 520 -30.94 -23.06 31.08
CA ARG A 520 -32.11 -23.73 31.68
C ARG A 520 -32.62 -23.11 32.99
N GLY A 521 -32.12 -21.93 33.38
CA GLY A 521 -32.47 -21.31 34.66
C GLY A 521 -33.91 -20.77 34.78
N LYS A 522 -34.38 -20.51 36.02
CA LYS A 522 -35.69 -19.96 36.36
C LYS A 522 -36.05 -18.66 35.63
N ASN A 523 -35.01 -17.86 35.25
CA ASN A 523 -35.08 -16.60 34.52
C ASN A 523 -34.55 -16.70 33.09
N SER A 524 -34.58 -17.87 32.45
CA SER A 524 -34.05 -18.05 31.08
C SER A 524 -34.76 -17.13 30.08
N SER A 525 -34.03 -16.76 29.03
CA SER A 525 -34.51 -15.89 27.93
C SER A 525 -35.75 -16.48 27.25
N LEU A 526 -35.83 -17.81 27.15
CA LEU A 526 -37.01 -18.51 26.64
C LEU A 526 -38.24 -18.29 27.52
N ARG A 527 -38.13 -18.44 28.85
CA ARG A 527 -39.24 -18.20 29.79
C ARG A 527 -39.71 -16.74 29.77
N LYS A 528 -38.80 -15.78 29.64
CA LYS A 528 -39.14 -14.36 29.46
C LYS A 528 -39.89 -14.12 28.14
N TYR A 529 -39.47 -14.74 27.06
CA TYR A 529 -40.10 -14.63 25.75
C TYR A 529 -41.53 -15.21 25.78
N MET A 530 -41.71 -16.41 26.32
CA MET A 530 -43.00 -17.07 26.41
C MET A 530 -44.01 -16.35 27.35
N ARG A 531 -43.52 -15.78 28.47
CA ARG A 531 -44.34 -14.90 29.33
C ARG A 531 -44.81 -13.66 28.61
N LYS A 532 -43.96 -13.05 27.79
CA LYS A 532 -44.28 -11.85 27.01
C LYS A 532 -45.32 -12.12 25.92
N LYS A 533 -45.40 -13.36 25.43
CA LYS A 533 -46.34 -13.79 24.39
C LYS A 533 -47.71 -14.29 24.96
N GLY A 534 -47.96 -14.15 26.26
CA GLY A 534 -49.23 -14.48 26.89
C GLY A 534 -49.38 -15.94 27.33
N ASN A 535 -48.39 -16.79 27.11
CA ASN A 535 -48.39 -18.17 27.57
C ASN A 535 -47.93 -18.24 29.03
N LYS A 536 -48.88 -18.20 29.97
CA LYS A 536 -48.61 -18.00 31.40
C LYS A 536 -47.90 -19.17 32.12
N ASN A 537 -47.86 -20.35 31.59
CA ASN A 537 -47.24 -21.51 32.25
C ASN A 537 -46.23 -22.19 31.33
N VAL A 538 -45.02 -21.72 31.44
CA VAL A 538 -43.95 -22.42 30.84
C VAL A 538 -43.41 -23.41 31.80
N ILE A 539 -43.94 -24.61 31.63
CA ILE A 539 -43.49 -25.46 31.45
C ILE A 539 -42.39 -26.33 31.64
N ASP A 540 -42.66 -27.33 32.01
CA ASP A 540 -41.92 -28.59 31.94
C ASP A 540 -41.55 -28.87 30.46
N GLU A 541 -40.28 -28.85 30.13
CA GLU A 541 -39.78 -29.35 28.84
C GLU A 541 -40.30 -30.77 28.59
N HIS A 542 -40.51 -31.51 29.64
CA HIS A 542 -41.11 -32.82 29.62
C HIS A 542 -42.56 -32.79 29.11
N LYS A 543 -43.38 -31.83 29.55
CA LYS A 543 -44.74 -31.65 29.04
C LYS A 543 -44.79 -31.25 27.57
N MET A 544 -43.87 -30.38 27.15
CA MET A 544 -43.76 -29.98 25.73
C MET A 544 -43.34 -31.16 24.84
N ARG A 545 -42.34 -31.92 25.24
CA ARG A 545 -41.96 -33.16 24.53
C ARG A 545 -43.08 -34.17 24.48
N VAL A 546 -43.80 -34.34 25.57
CA VAL A 546 -44.97 -35.25 25.62
C VAL A 546 -46.10 -34.73 24.72
N MET A 547 -46.34 -33.43 24.65
CA MET A 547 -47.32 -32.86 23.71
C MET A 547 -46.89 -33.02 22.25
N GLU A 548 -45.64 -32.72 21.93
CA GLU A 548 -45.08 -32.92 20.57
C GLU A 548 -45.14 -34.40 20.14
N LEU A 549 -44.84 -35.31 21.04
CA LEU A 549 -44.98 -36.76 20.78
C LEU A 549 -46.43 -37.18 20.58
N ARG A 550 -47.36 -36.64 21.37
CA ARG A 550 -48.80 -36.89 21.20
C ARG A 550 -49.36 -36.29 19.92
N GLU A 551 -48.87 -35.10 19.49
CA GLU A 551 -49.25 -34.52 18.20
C GLU A 551 -48.71 -35.38 17.05
N LYS A 552 -47.44 -35.77 17.07
CA LYS A 552 -46.87 -36.67 16.07
C LYS A 552 -47.59 -38.02 15.99
N GLN A 553 -47.97 -38.60 17.15
CA GLN A 553 -48.77 -39.82 17.19
C GLN A 553 -50.17 -39.59 16.62
N ARG A 554 -50.79 -38.44 16.86
CA ARG A 554 -52.15 -38.10 16.29
C ARG A 554 -52.03 -37.88 14.76
N GLU A 555 -50.97 -37.25 14.28
CA GLU A 555 -50.70 -37.06 12.85
C GLU A 555 -50.43 -38.40 12.15
N GLN A 556 -49.59 -39.25 12.76
CA GLN A 556 -49.36 -40.62 12.26
C GLN A 556 -50.63 -41.45 12.25
N ALA A 557 -51.47 -41.38 13.30
CA ALA A 557 -52.76 -42.08 13.37
C ALA A 557 -53.75 -41.55 12.32
N LYS A 558 -53.70 -40.24 11.97
CA LYS A 558 -54.50 -39.69 10.87
C LYS A 558 -54.02 -40.18 9.51
N LEU A 559 -52.73 -40.19 9.29
CA LEU A 559 -52.10 -40.67 8.03
C LEU A 559 -52.31 -42.19 7.82
N LEU A 560 -52.31 -42.98 8.91
CA LEU A 560 -52.65 -44.40 8.87
C LEU A 560 -54.16 -44.63 8.56
N LYS A 561 -55.06 -43.80 9.09
CA LYS A 561 -56.46 -43.82 8.73
C LYS A 561 -56.76 -43.41 7.29
N GLU A 562 -55.90 -42.54 6.73
CA GLU A 562 -55.99 -42.09 5.34
C GLU A 562 -55.29 -43.05 4.36
N GLY A 563 -54.70 -44.14 4.84
CA GLY A 563 -54.02 -45.14 3.97
C GLY A 563 -52.78 -44.69 3.25
N LYS A 564 -52.21 -43.56 3.67
CA LYS A 564 -51.08 -42.89 2.97
C LYS A 564 -49.66 -43.27 3.44
N GLN A 565 -49.51 -43.96 4.60
CA GLN A 565 -48.19 -44.38 5.07
C GLN A 565 -48.21 -45.80 5.68
N LYS A 566 -47.20 -46.59 5.32
CA LYS A 566 -46.86 -47.82 6.01
C LYS A 566 -46.13 -47.47 7.32
N GLU A 567 -46.40 -48.22 8.40
CA GLU A 567 -45.68 -48.08 9.66
C GLU A 567 -44.17 -48.18 9.43
N GLU A 568 -43.42 -47.08 9.65
CA GLU A 568 -41.98 -47.13 9.72
C GLU A 568 -41.56 -47.65 11.10
N LEU A 569 -41.23 -48.91 11.17
CA LEU A 569 -40.58 -49.51 12.31
C LEU A 569 -39.17 -48.97 12.43
N GLY A 570 -38.80 -48.38 13.56
CA GLY A 570 -37.46 -47.90 13.81
C GLY A 570 -36.40 -48.99 13.58
N PRO A 571 -35.12 -48.63 13.40
CA PRO A 571 -34.03 -49.54 12.95
C PRO A 571 -33.90 -50.82 13.79
N ALA A 572 -34.26 -50.80 15.05
CA ALA A 572 -34.23 -51.96 15.94
C ALA A 572 -35.39 -52.95 15.70
N LEU A 573 -36.58 -52.44 15.33
CA LEU A 573 -37.80 -53.25 15.12
C LEU A 573 -38.01 -53.61 13.65
N ALA A 574 -37.34 -52.94 12.72
CA ALA A 574 -37.39 -53.25 11.29
C ALA A 574 -36.91 -54.67 10.95
N ARG A 575 -36.10 -55.29 11.82
CA ARG A 575 -35.65 -56.68 11.69
C ARG A 575 -36.79 -57.70 11.91
N PHE A 576 -37.84 -57.30 12.61
CA PHE A 576 -38.99 -58.17 12.94
C PHE A 576 -40.22 -57.90 12.06
N ALA A 577 -40.08 -56.98 11.10
CA ALA A 577 -41.13 -56.70 10.13
C ALA A 577 -41.37 -57.95 9.27
N ARG A 578 -42.60 -58.51 9.29
CA ARG A 578 -43.00 -59.58 8.38
C ARG A 578 -42.86 -59.08 6.94
N LYS A 579 -42.04 -59.72 6.16
CA LYS A 579 -42.01 -59.56 4.71
C LYS A 579 -43.35 -60.08 4.21
N GLY A 580 -44.25 -59.17 3.91
CA GLY A 580 -45.51 -59.50 3.25
C GLY A 580 -45.21 -60.11 1.89
N GLY A 581 -45.71 -61.27 1.60
CA GLY A 581 -45.66 -61.93 0.34
C GLY A 581 -46.47 -61.22 -0.74
#